data_1eebf34ca02d618843898c01a91442a8
#
_entry.id   1eebf34ca02d618843898c01a91442a8
#
_cell.length_a   1.000
_cell.length_b   1.000
_cell.length_c   1.000
_cell.angle_alpha   90.00
_cell.angle_beta   90.00
_cell.angle_gamma   90.00
#
_symmetry.space_group_name_H-M   'P 1'
#
loop_
_entity.id
_entity.type
_entity.pdbx_description
1 polymer ?
#
loop_
_entity_poly.entity_id
_entity_poly.type
_entity_poly.pdbx_seq_one_letter_code
_entity_poly.pdbx_strand_id
1 'polypeptide(L)'
;MAQQAKLTVRKRAEVGRNAVKKIKAQGLVPGVIYGASLEPINLQVEGRALANLLAHASGENILVELEIIGEGKTDNALAMIQEVQHHPMKPDILHVDFHAVSATETVTAEVVIETVGEAIGVRTYGGLLEHVLRYLEIEALPKDLPQVIEVDVTNLNVGESLHVRDLQLPAGVTAITDPDQTVVAISESRVEETEVPVELPAVPEVISAKKPEATPAAES
;
A
#
# COMPACT_ATOMS: atom_id res chain seq x y z
N MET A 1 2.85 -2.56 -21.02
CA MET A 1 2.24 -3.85 -21.45
C MET A 1 1.93 -4.64 -20.20
N ALA A 2 0.66 -4.94 -19.94
CA ALA A 2 0.28 -5.72 -18.76
C ALA A 2 0.93 -7.11 -18.85
N GLN A 3 1.78 -7.45 -17.88
CA GLN A 3 2.34 -8.79 -17.75
C GLN A 3 1.21 -9.72 -17.31
N GLN A 4 0.80 -10.61 -18.21
CA GLN A 4 -0.14 -11.68 -17.88
C GLN A 4 0.63 -12.78 -17.15
N ALA A 5 0.48 -12.83 -15.84
CA ALA A 5 1.02 -13.92 -15.04
C ALA A 5 0.03 -15.10 -15.03
N LYS A 6 0.55 -16.34 -15.05
CA LYS A 6 -0.29 -17.54 -14.91
C LYS A 6 -0.24 -18.05 -13.49
N LEU A 7 -1.40 -18.40 -12.96
CA LEU A 7 -1.53 -18.93 -11.61
C LEU A 7 -2.47 -20.14 -11.61
N THR A 8 -1.97 -21.26 -11.14
CA THR A 8 -2.77 -22.48 -10.99
C THR A 8 -3.48 -22.46 -9.65
N VAL A 9 -4.79 -22.60 -9.65
CA VAL A 9 -5.65 -22.57 -8.46
C VAL A 9 -6.54 -23.80 -8.42
N ARG A 10 -6.93 -24.22 -7.23
CA ARG A 10 -7.82 -25.39 -7.05
C ARG A 10 -9.15 -24.94 -6.46
N LYS A 11 -10.25 -25.47 -7.04
CA LYS A 11 -11.58 -25.27 -6.48
C LYS A 11 -11.71 -26.02 -5.15
N ARG A 12 -12.31 -25.37 -4.15
CA ARG A 12 -12.60 -25.98 -2.83
C ARG A 12 -14.10 -26.07 -2.58
N ALA A 13 -14.53 -27.21 -2.09
CA ALA A 13 -15.91 -27.41 -1.65
C ALA A 13 -16.07 -27.12 -0.15
N GLU A 14 -15.02 -27.42 0.65
CA GLU A 14 -15.06 -27.22 2.10
C GLU A 14 -14.96 -25.73 2.45
N VAL A 15 -15.92 -25.24 3.24
CA VAL A 15 -15.99 -23.87 3.77
C VAL A 15 -15.95 -23.89 5.30
N GLY A 16 -15.60 -22.75 5.90
CA GLY A 16 -15.61 -22.56 7.33
C GLY A 16 -14.22 -22.58 7.99
N ARG A 17 -14.18 -22.17 9.25
CA ARG A 17 -12.95 -21.89 10.00
C ARG A 17 -11.99 -23.08 10.10
N ASN A 18 -12.52 -24.29 10.30
CA ASN A 18 -11.69 -25.49 10.46
C ASN A 18 -11.03 -25.92 9.14
N ALA A 19 -11.75 -25.82 8.02
CA ALA A 19 -11.22 -26.11 6.70
C ALA A 19 -10.11 -25.10 6.33
N VAL A 20 -10.35 -23.80 6.50
CA VAL A 20 -9.37 -22.74 6.25
C VAL A 20 -8.10 -22.93 7.10
N LYS A 21 -8.22 -23.33 8.37
CA LYS A 21 -7.05 -23.61 9.22
C LYS A 21 -6.18 -24.74 8.68
N LYS A 22 -6.79 -25.80 8.14
CA LYS A 22 -6.06 -26.93 7.53
C LYS A 22 -5.32 -26.50 6.24
N ILE A 23 -6.00 -25.70 5.40
CA ILE A 23 -5.45 -25.16 4.16
C ILE A 23 -4.22 -24.29 4.46
N LYS A 24 -4.33 -23.36 5.40
CA LYS A 24 -3.22 -22.50 5.83
C LYS A 24 -2.05 -23.28 6.43
N ALA A 25 -2.31 -24.36 7.17
CA ALA A 25 -1.26 -25.22 7.69
C ALA A 25 -0.46 -25.96 6.58
N GLN A 26 -1.06 -26.12 5.40
CA GLN A 26 -0.40 -26.72 4.21
C GLN A 26 0.34 -25.67 3.35
N GLY A 27 0.37 -24.41 3.77
CA GLY A 27 0.99 -23.33 2.99
C GLY A 27 0.14 -22.85 1.82
N LEU A 28 -1.17 -23.20 1.81
CA LEU A 28 -2.12 -22.74 0.81
C LEU A 28 -2.89 -21.52 1.34
N VAL A 29 -3.20 -20.59 0.44
CA VAL A 29 -3.98 -19.38 0.72
C VAL A 29 -5.41 -19.59 0.22
N PRO A 30 -6.43 -19.36 1.05
CA PRO A 30 -7.81 -19.36 0.59
C PRO A 30 -8.06 -18.10 -0.24
N GLY A 31 -8.85 -18.23 -1.30
CA GLY A 31 -9.29 -17.14 -2.14
C GLY A 31 -10.70 -17.35 -2.65
N VAL A 32 -11.23 -16.34 -3.31
CA VAL A 32 -12.52 -16.36 -3.99
C VAL A 32 -12.37 -15.71 -5.35
N ILE A 33 -13.01 -16.27 -6.37
CA ILE A 33 -13.20 -15.61 -7.66
C ILE A 33 -14.67 -15.27 -7.83
N TYR A 34 -14.95 -14.06 -8.27
CA TYR A 34 -16.28 -13.55 -8.58
C TYR A 34 -16.19 -12.56 -9.76
N GLY A 35 -17.28 -12.27 -10.44
CA GLY A 35 -17.32 -11.30 -11.53
C GLY A 35 -18.48 -11.52 -12.48
N ALA A 36 -18.58 -10.70 -13.51
CA ALA A 36 -19.76 -10.49 -14.35
C ALA A 36 -20.41 -11.75 -14.95
N SER A 37 -19.65 -12.82 -15.18
CA SER A 37 -20.16 -14.03 -15.86
C SER A 37 -20.00 -15.30 -15.03
N LEU A 38 -19.44 -15.21 -13.81
CA LEU A 38 -19.14 -16.38 -12.97
C LEU A 38 -19.86 -16.29 -11.64
N GLU A 39 -20.48 -17.40 -11.22
CA GLU A 39 -20.89 -17.56 -9.83
C GLU A 39 -19.65 -17.55 -8.91
N PRO A 40 -19.73 -16.98 -7.70
CA PRO A 40 -18.61 -16.96 -6.77
C PRO A 40 -18.10 -18.36 -6.48
N ILE A 41 -16.82 -18.59 -6.78
CA ILE A 41 -16.17 -19.89 -6.58
C ILE A 41 -15.08 -19.74 -5.51
N ASN A 42 -15.14 -20.60 -4.51
CA ASN A 42 -14.09 -20.67 -3.50
C ASN A 42 -12.87 -21.39 -4.08
N LEU A 43 -11.70 -20.77 -3.93
CA LEU A 43 -10.42 -21.25 -4.43
C LEU A 43 -9.41 -21.47 -3.31
N GLN A 44 -8.38 -22.22 -3.61
CA GLN A 44 -7.15 -22.32 -2.84
C GLN A 44 -5.95 -22.19 -3.77
N VAL A 45 -4.99 -21.39 -3.35
CA VAL A 45 -3.83 -20.98 -4.12
C VAL A 45 -2.57 -21.37 -3.36
N GLU A 46 -1.51 -21.75 -4.06
CA GLU A 46 -0.22 -21.97 -3.43
C GLU A 46 0.38 -20.62 -2.97
N GLY A 47 0.65 -20.48 -1.66
CA GLY A 47 1.10 -19.23 -1.06
C GLY A 47 2.43 -18.73 -1.64
N ARG A 48 3.36 -19.63 -1.98
CA ARG A 48 4.64 -19.26 -2.60
C ARG A 48 4.46 -18.72 -4.02
N ALA A 49 3.63 -19.36 -4.82
CA ALA A 49 3.37 -18.92 -6.19
C ALA A 49 2.71 -17.52 -6.19
N LEU A 50 1.75 -17.31 -5.29
CA LEU A 50 1.09 -16.02 -5.11
C LEU A 50 2.06 -14.94 -4.61
N ALA A 51 2.89 -15.24 -3.60
CA ALA A 51 3.88 -14.31 -3.08
C ALA A 51 4.92 -13.91 -4.14
N ASN A 52 5.39 -14.85 -4.95
CA ASN A 52 6.30 -14.57 -6.05
C ASN A 52 5.65 -13.66 -7.11
N LEU A 53 4.38 -13.90 -7.42
CA LEU A 53 3.64 -13.08 -8.37
C LEU A 53 3.52 -11.64 -7.87
N LEU A 54 3.13 -11.45 -6.60
CA LEU A 54 3.01 -10.14 -5.96
C LEU A 54 4.36 -9.41 -5.85
N ALA A 55 5.44 -10.13 -5.58
CA ALA A 55 6.79 -9.54 -5.45
C ALA A 55 7.34 -8.99 -6.79
N HIS A 56 6.85 -9.49 -7.93
CA HIS A 56 7.28 -9.02 -9.26
C HIS A 56 6.34 -7.95 -9.84
N ALA A 57 5.25 -7.66 -9.18
CA ALA A 57 4.29 -6.66 -9.61
C ALA A 57 4.58 -5.32 -8.92
N SER A 58 4.57 -4.26 -9.71
CA SER A 58 4.79 -2.89 -9.21
C SER A 58 3.52 -2.23 -8.64
N GLY A 59 2.37 -2.94 -8.64
CA GLY A 59 1.09 -2.39 -8.16
C GLY A 59 0.14 -3.49 -7.69
N GLU A 60 -0.99 -3.09 -7.11
CA GLU A 60 -2.01 -4.01 -6.58
C GLU A 60 -2.87 -4.61 -7.70
N ASN A 61 -3.00 -3.94 -8.85
CA ASN A 61 -3.85 -4.34 -9.96
C ASN A 61 -3.11 -5.26 -10.94
N ILE A 62 -3.01 -6.54 -10.59
CA ILE A 62 -2.32 -7.53 -11.40
C ILE A 62 -3.33 -8.34 -12.20
N LEU A 63 -3.17 -8.36 -13.52
CA LEU A 63 -3.96 -9.22 -14.40
C LEU A 63 -3.35 -10.63 -14.41
N VAL A 64 -4.14 -11.62 -14.01
CA VAL A 64 -3.69 -13.01 -13.87
C VAL A 64 -4.58 -13.94 -14.69
N GLU A 65 -3.97 -14.82 -15.46
CA GLU A 65 -4.67 -15.97 -16.08
C GLU A 65 -4.75 -17.09 -15.03
N LEU A 66 -5.95 -17.33 -14.51
CA LEU A 66 -6.20 -18.37 -13.53
C LEU A 66 -6.53 -19.69 -14.23
N GLU A 67 -5.74 -20.71 -13.95
CA GLU A 67 -6.02 -22.08 -14.32
C GLU A 67 -6.73 -22.78 -13.16
N ILE A 68 -8.05 -22.87 -13.24
CA ILE A 68 -8.91 -23.39 -12.17
C ILE A 68 -9.04 -24.90 -12.33
N ILE A 69 -8.38 -25.65 -11.46
CA ILE A 69 -8.49 -27.11 -11.42
C ILE A 69 -9.69 -27.49 -10.56
N GLY A 70 -10.73 -28.03 -11.21
CA GLY A 70 -11.92 -28.61 -10.57
C GLY A 70 -11.89 -30.14 -10.59
N GLU A 71 -13.01 -30.77 -10.23
CA GLU A 71 -13.19 -32.22 -10.30
C GLU A 71 -13.32 -32.69 -11.76
N GLY A 72 -12.14 -32.90 -12.41
CA GLY A 72 -12.06 -33.45 -13.76
C GLY A 72 -12.15 -32.44 -14.90
N LYS A 73 -12.20 -31.15 -14.63
CA LYS A 73 -12.14 -30.08 -15.63
C LYS A 73 -11.18 -29.00 -15.19
N THR A 74 -10.46 -28.48 -16.18
CA THR A 74 -9.61 -27.29 -16.00
C THR A 74 -10.29 -26.16 -16.76
N ASP A 75 -10.68 -25.11 -16.05
CA ASP A 75 -11.28 -23.91 -16.61
C ASP A 75 -10.25 -22.77 -16.54
N ASN A 76 -10.10 -22.03 -17.63
CA ASN A 76 -9.23 -20.86 -17.64
C ASN A 76 -10.09 -19.61 -17.53
N ALA A 77 -9.72 -18.72 -16.60
CA ALA A 77 -10.39 -17.44 -16.42
C ALA A 77 -9.36 -16.32 -16.33
N LEU A 78 -9.64 -15.22 -17.00
CA LEU A 78 -8.87 -14.00 -16.82
C LEU A 78 -9.44 -13.27 -15.60
N ALA A 79 -8.58 -12.96 -14.64
CA ALA A 79 -9.00 -12.28 -13.43
C ALA A 79 -7.98 -11.22 -13.01
N MET A 80 -8.45 -10.19 -12.35
CA MET A 80 -7.64 -9.19 -11.69
C MET A 80 -7.59 -9.50 -10.20
N ILE A 81 -6.46 -9.32 -9.56
CA ILE A 81 -6.37 -9.36 -8.11
C ILE A 81 -7.01 -8.07 -7.59
N GLN A 82 -8.08 -8.19 -6.81
CA GLN A 82 -8.83 -7.08 -6.28
C GLN A 82 -8.34 -6.67 -4.88
N GLU A 83 -8.08 -7.67 -4.04
CA GLU A 83 -7.62 -7.44 -2.68
C GLU A 83 -6.72 -8.58 -2.21
N VAL A 84 -5.65 -8.24 -1.51
CA VAL A 84 -4.77 -9.19 -0.85
C VAL A 84 -4.67 -8.86 0.62
N GLN A 85 -5.21 -9.72 1.46
CA GLN A 85 -5.15 -9.55 2.90
C GLN A 85 -3.86 -10.13 3.47
N HIS A 86 -3.06 -9.30 4.10
CA HIS A 86 -1.82 -9.67 4.75
C HIS A 86 -1.99 -9.84 6.26
N HIS A 87 -1.16 -10.69 6.85
CA HIS A 87 -1.10 -10.81 8.30
C HIS A 87 -0.31 -9.61 8.88
N PRO A 88 -0.85 -8.88 9.92
CA PRO A 88 -0.22 -7.65 10.40
C PRO A 88 1.18 -7.83 11.01
N MET A 89 1.52 -9.04 11.46
CA MET A 89 2.78 -9.33 12.14
C MET A 89 3.70 -10.30 11.37
N LYS A 90 3.21 -10.91 10.32
CA LYS A 90 3.94 -11.93 9.55
C LYS A 90 3.81 -11.63 8.06
N PRO A 91 4.78 -12.02 7.23
CA PRO A 91 4.69 -11.85 5.79
C PRO A 91 3.72 -12.84 5.10
N ASP A 92 2.78 -13.42 5.86
CA ASP A 92 1.84 -14.41 5.36
C ASP A 92 0.63 -13.74 4.75
N ILE A 93 0.17 -14.23 3.58
CA ILE A 93 -1.07 -13.82 2.95
C ILE A 93 -2.23 -14.59 3.60
N LEU A 94 -3.25 -13.88 4.02
CA LEU A 94 -4.43 -14.45 4.69
C LEU A 94 -5.55 -14.83 3.73
N HIS A 95 -5.79 -13.99 2.74
CA HIS A 95 -6.85 -14.15 1.74
C HIS A 95 -6.47 -13.43 0.46
N VAL A 96 -7.04 -13.87 -0.66
CA VAL A 96 -6.91 -13.19 -1.94
C VAL A 96 -8.25 -13.22 -2.66
N ASP A 97 -8.64 -12.06 -3.18
CA ASP A 97 -9.86 -11.86 -3.94
C ASP A 97 -9.52 -11.65 -5.40
N PHE A 98 -10.14 -12.45 -6.26
CA PHE A 98 -10.00 -12.35 -7.70
C PHE A 98 -11.30 -11.85 -8.30
N HIS A 99 -11.23 -10.81 -9.08
CA HIS A 99 -12.33 -10.32 -9.90
C HIS A 99 -12.17 -10.85 -11.33
N ALA A 100 -13.06 -11.72 -11.75
CA ALA A 100 -13.08 -12.25 -13.13
C ALA A 100 -13.46 -11.10 -14.09
N VAL A 101 -12.61 -10.87 -15.09
CA VAL A 101 -12.77 -9.77 -16.02
C VAL A 101 -12.91 -10.30 -17.44
N SER A 102 -13.77 -9.64 -18.22
CA SER A 102 -13.88 -9.87 -19.66
C SER A 102 -12.94 -8.91 -20.39
N ALA A 103 -12.32 -9.37 -21.46
CA ALA A 103 -11.41 -8.52 -22.25
C ALA A 103 -12.12 -7.31 -22.92
N THR A 104 -13.45 -7.29 -22.92
CA THR A 104 -14.29 -6.29 -23.59
C THR A 104 -15.01 -5.34 -22.65
N GLU A 105 -14.99 -5.61 -21.35
CA GLU A 105 -15.65 -4.78 -20.34
C GLU A 105 -14.64 -3.87 -19.64
N THR A 106 -15.04 -2.62 -19.38
CA THR A 106 -14.25 -1.69 -18.58
C THR A 106 -14.27 -2.11 -17.11
N VAL A 107 -13.16 -1.96 -16.44
CA VAL A 107 -13.00 -2.33 -15.03
C VAL A 107 -12.55 -1.11 -14.25
N THR A 108 -13.17 -0.91 -13.11
CA THR A 108 -12.73 0.11 -12.14
C THR A 108 -11.61 -0.48 -11.26
N ALA A 109 -10.52 0.25 -11.13
CA ALA A 109 -9.38 -0.18 -10.33
C ALA A 109 -8.71 1.01 -9.65
N GLU A 110 -8.14 0.77 -8.47
CA GLU A 110 -7.32 1.74 -7.75
C GLU A 110 -5.86 1.57 -8.16
N VAL A 111 -5.25 2.60 -8.71
CA VAL A 111 -3.85 2.58 -9.17
C VAL A 111 -2.99 3.45 -8.29
N VAL A 112 -1.82 2.94 -7.92
CA VAL A 112 -0.83 3.67 -7.11
C VAL A 112 -0.25 4.83 -7.91
N ILE A 113 -0.10 5.98 -7.26
CA ILE A 113 0.57 7.15 -7.80
C ILE A 113 2.00 7.17 -7.27
N GLU A 114 2.98 7.18 -8.16
CA GLU A 114 4.40 7.35 -7.83
C GLU A 114 4.90 8.70 -8.33
N THR A 115 5.59 9.43 -7.46
CA THR A 115 6.23 10.69 -7.83
C THR A 115 7.61 10.43 -8.43
N VAL A 116 7.85 11.03 -9.58
CA VAL A 116 9.14 10.97 -10.29
C VAL A 116 9.83 12.32 -10.21
N GLY A 117 11.14 12.31 -9.92
CA GLY A 117 11.93 13.52 -9.78
C GLY A 117 11.98 14.05 -8.36
N GLU A 118 12.72 15.14 -8.18
CA GLU A 118 12.89 15.85 -6.93
C GLU A 118 12.39 17.29 -7.10
N ALA A 119 11.36 17.66 -6.35
CA ALA A 119 10.75 18.97 -6.47
C ALA A 119 11.72 20.11 -6.10
N ILE A 120 11.74 21.18 -6.88
CA ILE A 120 12.55 22.38 -6.61
C ILE A 120 12.20 22.95 -5.23
N GLY A 121 10.92 22.93 -4.85
CA GLY A 121 10.44 23.38 -3.56
C GLY A 121 11.06 22.63 -2.38
N VAL A 122 11.27 21.32 -2.52
CA VAL A 122 11.94 20.47 -1.50
C VAL A 122 13.44 20.73 -1.49
N ARG A 123 14.09 20.67 -2.67
CA ARG A 123 15.54 20.75 -2.79
C ARG A 123 16.12 22.14 -2.47
N THR A 124 15.45 23.20 -2.90
CA THR A 124 15.98 24.58 -2.79
C THR A 124 15.46 25.31 -1.56
N TYR A 125 14.21 25.07 -1.23
CA TYR A 125 13.54 25.82 -0.16
C TYR A 125 13.26 24.98 1.11
N GLY A 126 13.63 23.67 1.10
CA GLY A 126 13.43 22.81 2.25
C GLY A 126 11.96 22.51 2.55
N GLY A 127 11.08 22.63 1.55
CA GLY A 127 9.66 22.29 1.67
C GLY A 127 9.46 20.79 1.92
N LEU A 128 8.30 20.44 2.46
CA LEU A 128 7.87 19.05 2.68
C LEU A 128 6.90 18.64 1.55
N LEU A 129 7.22 17.56 0.85
CA LEU A 129 6.34 16.97 -0.14
C LEU A 129 5.35 16.05 0.57
N GLU A 130 4.07 16.35 0.46
CA GLU A 130 2.98 15.58 1.05
C GLU A 130 2.18 14.88 -0.05
N HIS A 131 2.09 13.55 0.04
CA HIS A 131 1.18 12.76 -0.77
C HIS A 131 -0.21 12.78 -0.13
N VAL A 132 -1.11 13.59 -0.67
CA VAL A 132 -2.49 13.67 -0.20
C VAL A 132 -3.28 12.48 -0.74
N LEU A 133 -3.12 12.17 -2.02
CA LEU A 133 -3.74 11.04 -2.68
C LEU A 133 -2.65 10.05 -3.13
N ARG A 134 -2.72 8.81 -2.62
CA ARG A 134 -1.78 7.76 -2.97
C ARG A 134 -2.31 6.80 -4.02
N TYR A 135 -3.62 6.70 -4.13
CA TYR A 135 -4.34 5.83 -5.06
C TYR A 135 -5.30 6.67 -5.89
N LEU A 136 -5.35 6.41 -7.18
CA LEU A 136 -6.29 7.01 -8.10
C LEU A 136 -7.27 5.95 -8.57
N GLU A 137 -8.57 6.22 -8.42
CA GLU A 137 -9.60 5.36 -8.96
C GLU A 137 -9.80 5.66 -10.45
N ILE A 138 -9.55 4.64 -11.28
CA ILE A 138 -9.62 4.76 -12.73
C ILE A 138 -10.52 3.70 -13.33
N GLU A 139 -11.10 4.00 -14.47
CA GLU A 139 -11.83 3.08 -15.33
C GLU A 139 -11.03 2.85 -16.61
N ALA A 140 -10.72 1.60 -16.91
CA ALA A 140 -9.97 1.23 -18.12
C ALA A 140 -10.33 -0.17 -18.59
N LEU A 141 -9.95 -0.51 -19.82
CA LEU A 141 -9.96 -1.90 -20.27
C LEU A 141 -8.84 -2.67 -19.57
N PRO A 142 -9.00 -3.97 -19.26
CA PRO A 142 -7.98 -4.78 -18.60
C PRO A 142 -6.62 -4.79 -19.31
N LYS A 143 -6.60 -4.56 -20.63
CA LYS A 143 -5.36 -4.48 -21.42
C LYS A 143 -4.61 -3.18 -21.27
N ASP A 144 -5.34 -2.09 -21.01
CA ASP A 144 -4.83 -0.72 -20.97
C ASP A 144 -4.62 -0.24 -19.53
N LEU A 145 -4.87 -1.11 -18.55
CA LEU A 145 -4.72 -0.81 -17.12
C LEU A 145 -3.24 -0.60 -16.77
N PRO A 146 -2.82 0.60 -16.34
CA PRO A 146 -1.47 0.84 -15.85
C PRO A 146 -1.29 0.23 -14.48
N GLN A 147 -0.08 -0.21 -14.15
CA GLN A 147 0.27 -0.70 -12.81
C GLN A 147 0.57 0.46 -11.84
N VAL A 148 1.13 1.55 -12.38
CA VAL A 148 1.53 2.73 -11.64
C VAL A 148 1.27 3.96 -12.53
N ILE A 149 0.88 5.07 -11.93
CA ILE A 149 0.78 6.37 -12.58
C ILE A 149 1.96 7.20 -12.10
N GLU A 150 2.90 7.49 -13.01
CA GLU A 150 4.06 8.33 -12.73
C GLU A 150 3.68 9.81 -12.82
N VAL A 151 4.05 10.57 -11.79
CA VAL A 151 3.76 12.01 -11.69
C VAL A 151 5.06 12.77 -11.53
N ASP A 152 5.39 13.62 -12.50
CA ASP A 152 6.58 14.48 -12.45
C ASP A 152 6.34 15.66 -11.50
N VAL A 153 7.11 15.69 -10.40
CA VAL A 153 7.06 16.75 -9.40
C VAL A 153 8.23 17.74 -9.50
N THR A 154 9.11 17.57 -10.50
CA THR A 154 10.37 18.30 -10.59
C THR A 154 10.18 19.82 -10.56
N ASN A 155 9.15 20.34 -11.21
CA ASN A 155 8.92 21.79 -11.36
C ASN A 155 8.07 22.42 -10.25
N LEU A 156 7.65 21.66 -9.24
CA LEU A 156 6.81 22.17 -8.16
C LEU A 156 7.58 23.02 -7.16
N ASN A 157 7.05 24.20 -6.86
CA ASN A 157 7.54 25.11 -5.83
C ASN A 157 6.81 24.93 -4.50
N VAL A 158 7.33 25.55 -3.44
CA VAL A 158 6.67 25.60 -2.13
C VAL A 158 5.33 26.33 -2.24
N GLY A 159 4.28 25.72 -1.67
CA GLY A 159 2.92 26.24 -1.73
C GLY A 159 2.14 25.85 -2.98
N GLU A 160 2.77 25.12 -3.92
CA GLU A 160 2.08 24.59 -5.10
C GLU A 160 1.53 23.18 -4.84
N SER A 161 0.43 22.87 -5.49
CA SER A 161 -0.23 21.56 -5.46
C SER A 161 -0.53 21.07 -6.87
N LEU A 162 -0.44 19.76 -7.05
CA LEU A 162 -0.84 19.08 -8.28
C LEU A 162 -2.19 18.41 -8.08
N HIS A 163 -3.10 18.56 -9.03
CA HIS A 163 -4.45 18.01 -8.98
C HIS A 163 -4.60 16.86 -9.96
N VAL A 164 -5.66 16.07 -9.79
CA VAL A 164 -5.97 14.92 -10.67
C VAL A 164 -6.07 15.33 -12.14
N ARG A 165 -6.61 16.51 -12.46
CA ARG A 165 -6.70 17.04 -13.83
C ARG A 165 -5.36 17.28 -14.51
N ASP A 166 -4.29 17.48 -13.73
CA ASP A 166 -2.95 17.79 -14.24
C ASP A 166 -2.13 16.51 -14.51
N LEU A 167 -2.71 15.33 -14.17
CA LEU A 167 -2.05 14.04 -14.39
C LEU A 167 -2.07 13.63 -15.86
N GLN A 168 -0.96 13.10 -16.33
CA GLN A 168 -0.84 12.52 -17.66
C GLN A 168 -1.29 11.05 -17.62
N LEU A 169 -2.57 10.83 -17.93
CA LEU A 169 -3.12 9.48 -18.01
C LEU A 169 -2.80 8.84 -19.36
N PRO A 170 -2.48 7.54 -19.40
CA PRO A 170 -2.29 6.81 -20.65
C PRO A 170 -3.60 6.73 -21.44
N ALA A 171 -3.47 6.45 -22.74
CA ALA A 171 -4.64 6.34 -23.63
C ALA A 171 -5.56 5.19 -23.20
N GLY A 172 -6.87 5.44 -23.14
CA GLY A 172 -7.86 4.44 -22.75
C GLY A 172 -8.16 4.36 -21.24
N VAL A 173 -7.56 5.26 -20.44
CA VAL A 173 -7.79 5.35 -19.00
C VAL A 173 -8.60 6.60 -18.69
N THR A 174 -9.65 6.46 -17.89
CA THR A 174 -10.48 7.57 -17.41
C THR A 174 -10.42 7.63 -15.89
N ALA A 175 -10.07 8.79 -15.31
CA ALA A 175 -10.15 8.96 -13.85
C ALA A 175 -11.63 9.12 -13.43
N ILE A 176 -12.04 8.37 -12.40
CA ILE A 176 -13.36 8.50 -11.75
C ILE A 176 -13.26 9.51 -10.62
N THR A 177 -12.10 9.62 -9.99
CA THR A 177 -11.82 10.55 -8.89
C THR A 177 -12.05 12.01 -9.35
N ASP A 178 -12.50 12.86 -8.42
CA ASP A 178 -12.76 14.28 -8.68
C ASP A 178 -11.50 14.97 -9.27
N PRO A 179 -11.61 15.64 -10.43
CA PRO A 179 -10.50 16.31 -11.10
C PRO A 179 -9.84 17.43 -10.28
N ASP A 180 -10.58 18.03 -9.35
CA ASP A 180 -10.07 19.11 -8.48
C ASP A 180 -9.39 18.60 -7.20
N GLN A 181 -9.38 17.30 -6.98
CA GLN A 181 -8.72 16.71 -5.81
C GLN A 181 -7.19 16.84 -5.93
N THR A 182 -6.56 17.26 -4.82
CA THR A 182 -5.10 17.39 -4.74
C THR A 182 -4.46 16.02 -4.63
N VAL A 183 -3.47 15.76 -5.47
CA VAL A 183 -2.66 14.52 -5.47
C VAL A 183 -1.43 14.70 -4.61
N VAL A 184 -0.65 15.75 -4.88
CA VAL A 184 0.59 16.08 -4.19
C VAL A 184 0.58 17.57 -3.86
N ALA A 185 1.07 17.93 -2.69
CA ALA A 185 1.26 19.33 -2.28
C ALA A 185 2.66 19.50 -1.67
N ILE A 186 3.25 20.69 -1.84
CA ILE A 186 4.49 21.05 -1.17
C ILE A 186 4.18 22.12 -0.14
N SER A 187 4.26 21.73 1.14
CA SER A 187 4.09 22.63 2.25
C SER A 187 5.43 23.23 2.70
N GLU A 188 5.37 24.42 3.32
CA GLU A 188 6.53 24.99 3.97
C GLU A 188 6.92 24.14 5.19
N SER A 189 8.17 23.74 5.27
CA SER A 189 8.71 23.12 6.47
C SER A 189 8.76 24.17 7.59
N ARG A 190 7.79 24.17 8.49
CA ARG A 190 7.85 24.93 9.72
C ARG A 190 8.87 24.26 10.64
N VAL A 191 10.13 24.66 10.53
CA VAL A 191 11.11 24.38 11.56
C VAL A 191 10.61 25.14 12.80
N GLU A 192 9.97 24.46 13.72
CA GLU A 192 9.84 24.97 15.08
C GLU A 192 11.27 25.08 15.60
N GLU A 193 11.84 26.29 15.49
CA GLU A 193 12.99 26.68 16.29
C GLU A 193 12.54 26.54 17.73
N THR A 194 12.79 25.39 18.31
CA THR A 194 12.74 25.20 19.73
C THR A 194 13.84 26.13 20.26
N GLU A 195 13.47 27.36 20.58
CA GLU A 195 14.27 28.21 21.45
C GLU A 195 14.50 27.40 22.75
N VAL A 196 15.64 26.74 22.80
CA VAL A 196 16.13 26.19 24.04
C VAL A 196 16.42 27.41 24.90
N PRO A 197 15.68 27.63 26.00
CA PRO A 197 16.07 28.70 26.91
C PRO A 197 17.48 28.36 27.38
N VAL A 198 18.45 29.18 26.97
CA VAL A 198 19.80 29.13 27.52
C VAL A 198 19.68 29.64 28.96
N GLU A 199 19.42 28.72 29.85
CA GLU A 199 19.55 28.94 31.28
C GLU A 199 21.04 29.12 31.54
N LEU A 200 21.45 30.37 31.67
CA LEU A 200 22.78 30.75 32.16
C LEU A 200 22.98 30.06 33.50
N PRO A 201 24.08 29.34 33.72
CA PRO A 201 24.35 28.77 35.02
C PRO A 201 24.63 29.88 36.01
N ALA A 202 23.69 30.07 36.94
CA ALA A 202 23.90 30.91 38.11
C ALA A 202 25.08 30.34 38.90
N VAL A 203 26.09 31.17 39.08
CA VAL A 203 27.30 30.94 39.90
C VAL A 203 26.86 30.59 41.32
N PRO A 204 27.28 29.48 41.94
CA PRO A 204 27.00 29.23 43.33
C PRO A 204 27.94 30.08 44.21
N GLU A 205 27.35 31.01 44.93
CA GLU A 205 28.01 31.73 46.04
C GLU A 205 28.35 30.76 47.18
N VAL A 206 29.61 30.63 47.44
CA VAL A 206 30.18 29.88 48.58
C VAL A 206 29.88 30.60 49.86
N ILE A 207 29.10 30.05 50.77
CA ILE A 207 29.08 30.43 52.16
C ILE A 207 29.59 29.28 53.03
N SER A 208 30.76 29.54 53.62
CA SER A 208 31.53 28.71 54.51
C SER A 208 30.86 28.58 55.90
N ALA A 209 31.18 27.50 56.57
CA ALA A 209 31.30 27.26 58.01
C ALA A 209 30.06 26.83 58.83
N LYS A 210 29.99 25.62 59.31
CA LYS A 210 30.46 25.30 60.69
C LYS A 210 29.98 23.92 61.11
N LYS A 211 30.90 23.01 61.36
CA LYS A 211 30.76 21.83 62.19
C LYS A 211 30.57 22.24 63.66
N PRO A 212 30.03 21.49 64.68
CA PRO A 212 30.36 20.12 64.95
C PRO A 212 29.23 19.21 65.57
N GLU A 213 29.58 17.92 65.57
CA GLU A 213 29.43 16.95 66.69
C GLU A 213 28.02 16.36 67.05
N ALA A 214 27.82 15.13 67.00
CA ALA A 214 28.06 14.01 67.91
C ALA A 214 27.08 12.87 67.65
N THR A 215 27.62 11.74 67.52
CA THR A 215 27.02 10.37 67.72
C THR A 215 26.46 10.23 69.15
N PRO A 216 25.75 9.15 69.63
CA PRO A 216 25.56 7.82 69.04
C PRO A 216 24.20 7.06 69.32
N ALA A 217 24.15 5.87 68.79
CA ALA A 217 23.59 4.63 69.37
C ALA A 217 22.08 4.41 69.44
N ALA A 218 21.66 3.39 68.92
CA ALA A 218 21.35 1.98 69.34
C ALA A 218 19.87 1.58 69.27
N GLU A 219 19.74 0.37 68.72
CA GLU A 219 18.79 -0.71 69.10
C GLU A 219 17.26 -0.48 68.92
N SER A 220 16.64 -1.22 68.07
CA SER A 220 16.13 -2.59 68.20
C SER A 220 15.61 -3.06 66.85
#